data_3fa4ef2f03b4a36fd0ca8de2f0a7c175
#
_entry.id   3fa4ef2f03b4a36fd0ca8de2f0a7c175
#
_cell.length_a   1.000
_cell.length_b   1.000
_cell.length_c   1.000
_cell.angle_alpha   90.00
_cell.angle_beta   90.00
_cell.angle_gamma   90.00
#
_symmetry.space_group_name_H-M   'P 1'
#
loop_
_entity.id
_entity.type
_entity.pdbx_description
1 polymer ?
#
loop_
_entity_poly.entity_id
_entity_poly.type
_entity_poly.pdbx_seq_one_letter_code
_entity_poly.pdbx_strand_id
1 'polypeptide(L)'
;MSLILCIETGTDICSVGIAKDGELLSLRESDEGRDHARKVGVFVDELLRETGIAPDELDAVAVGKGPGSYTGLRIGVSFAKGLCYGLQKPLIAVGSLDALTEVAREDYEAGILSVSDWDRALLCPMVDARLSLIHISEPT
;
A
#
# COMPACT_ATOMS: atom_id res chain seq x y z
N MET A 1 8.52 5.80 -18.48
CA MET A 1 7.60 6.42 -17.53
C MET A 1 6.76 5.32 -16.92
N SER A 2 6.81 5.14 -15.59
CA SER A 2 6.08 4.06 -14.91
C SER A 2 4.91 4.63 -14.11
N LEU A 3 3.71 4.10 -14.40
CA LEU A 3 2.48 4.41 -13.68
C LEU A 3 2.05 3.16 -12.93
N ILE A 4 1.99 3.26 -11.61
CA ILE A 4 1.66 2.13 -10.75
C ILE A 4 0.48 2.51 -9.86
N LEU A 5 -0.56 1.69 -9.88
CA LEU A 5 -1.67 1.79 -8.93
C LEU A 5 -1.29 0.98 -7.69
N CYS A 6 -1.36 1.60 -6.53
CA CYS A 6 -0.95 0.99 -5.25
C CYS A 6 -2.17 0.79 -4.35
N ILE A 7 -2.32 -0.40 -3.78
CA ILE A 7 -3.46 -0.77 -2.94
C ILE A 7 -2.96 -1.40 -1.64
N GLU A 8 -3.42 -0.89 -0.51
CA GLU A 8 -3.15 -1.47 0.82
C GLU A 8 -4.45 -1.53 1.62
N THR A 9 -4.85 -2.73 2.01
CA THR A 9 -6.09 -2.99 2.74
C THR A 9 -5.90 -3.89 3.95
N GLY A 10 -4.66 -4.10 4.37
CA GLY A 10 -4.33 -5.04 5.46
C GLY A 10 -4.61 -4.52 6.86
N THR A 11 -4.93 -3.24 7.01
CA THR A 11 -5.27 -2.63 8.30
C THR A 11 -6.67 -2.03 8.25
N ASP A 12 -7.07 -1.31 9.28
CA ASP A 12 -8.35 -0.58 9.29
C ASP A 12 -8.38 0.55 8.26
N ILE A 13 -7.23 0.97 7.79
CA ILE A 13 -7.13 1.99 6.75
C ILE A 13 -7.17 1.34 5.38
N CYS A 14 -8.11 1.77 4.55
CA CYS A 14 -8.15 1.43 3.13
C CYS A 14 -7.42 2.52 2.37
N SER A 15 -6.34 2.19 1.71
CA SER A 15 -5.48 3.16 1.03
C SER A 15 -5.26 2.76 -0.42
N VAL A 16 -5.46 3.71 -1.32
CA VAL A 16 -5.22 3.54 -2.76
C VAL A 16 -4.50 4.78 -3.27
N GLY A 17 -3.44 4.58 -4.04
CA GLY A 17 -2.68 5.68 -4.61
C GLY A 17 -2.22 5.38 -6.01
N ILE A 18 -1.85 6.42 -6.75
CA ILE A 18 -1.21 6.29 -8.06
C ILE A 18 0.16 6.97 -7.98
N ALA A 19 1.18 6.21 -8.34
CA ALA A 19 2.55 6.71 -8.40
C ALA A 19 3.05 6.76 -9.83
N LYS A 20 3.82 7.79 -10.14
CA LYS A 20 4.47 7.98 -11.43
C LYS A 20 5.96 8.16 -11.19
N ASP A 21 6.76 7.26 -11.77
CA ASP A 21 8.23 7.30 -11.64
C ASP A 21 8.69 7.38 -10.17
N GLY A 22 8.00 6.65 -9.29
CA GLY A 22 8.32 6.60 -7.87
C GLY A 22 7.76 7.72 -7.02
N GLU A 23 7.05 8.69 -7.61
CA GLU A 23 6.43 9.78 -6.88
C GLU A 23 4.92 9.62 -6.83
N LEU A 24 4.34 9.87 -5.67
CA LEU A 24 2.90 9.78 -5.48
C LEU A 24 2.20 10.95 -6.17
N LEU A 25 1.31 10.64 -7.12
CA LEU A 25 0.50 11.66 -7.81
C LEU A 25 -0.77 12.00 -7.03
N SER A 26 -1.45 11.00 -6.52
CA SER A 26 -2.70 11.19 -5.81
C SER A 26 -2.97 10.02 -4.88
N LEU A 27 -3.70 10.26 -3.80
CA LEU A 27 -3.96 9.29 -2.75
C LEU A 27 -5.39 9.43 -2.25
N ARG A 28 -6.02 8.30 -1.94
CA ARG A 28 -7.28 8.22 -1.21
C ARG A 28 -7.11 7.28 -0.04
N GLU A 29 -7.53 7.70 1.13
CA GLU A 29 -7.50 6.90 2.34
C GLU A 29 -8.82 7.01 3.11
N SER A 30 -9.19 5.93 3.80
CA SER A 30 -10.31 5.92 4.71
C SER A 30 -9.96 5.09 5.94
N ASP A 31 -10.21 5.62 7.12
CA ASP A 31 -9.96 4.96 8.39
C ASP A 31 -11.22 4.37 9.04
N GLU A 32 -12.34 4.35 8.30
CA GLU A 32 -13.60 3.85 8.84
C GLU A 32 -13.62 2.34 9.12
N GLY A 33 -12.59 1.61 8.72
CA GLY A 33 -12.38 0.22 9.09
C GLY A 33 -13.35 -0.80 8.50
N ARG A 34 -14.34 -0.35 7.73
CA ARG A 34 -15.38 -1.18 7.13
C ARG A 34 -15.54 -0.83 5.66
N ASP A 35 -16.19 -1.71 4.91
CA ASP A 35 -16.48 -1.50 3.50
C ASP A 35 -15.24 -1.34 2.60
N HIS A 36 -14.12 -1.97 2.97
CA HIS A 36 -12.92 -1.95 2.13
C HIS A 36 -13.24 -2.41 0.70
N ALA A 37 -14.08 -3.44 0.55
CA ALA A 37 -14.44 -3.97 -0.76
C ALA A 37 -15.06 -2.90 -1.67
N ARG A 38 -15.95 -2.08 -1.11
CA ARG A 38 -16.59 -0.99 -1.85
C ARG A 38 -15.64 0.16 -2.09
N LYS A 39 -14.89 0.54 -1.04
CA LYS A 39 -14.01 1.72 -1.08
C LYS A 39 -12.86 1.56 -2.04
N VAL A 40 -12.25 0.38 -2.13
CA VAL A 40 -11.17 0.14 -3.08
C VAL A 40 -11.60 0.47 -4.51
N GLY A 41 -12.72 -0.05 -4.94
CA GLY A 41 -13.23 0.22 -6.28
C GLY A 41 -13.56 1.68 -6.53
N VAL A 42 -14.21 2.33 -5.56
CA VAL A 42 -14.56 3.74 -5.64
C VAL A 42 -13.30 4.61 -5.69
N PHE A 43 -12.33 4.34 -4.83
CA PHE A 43 -11.09 5.10 -4.79
C PHE A 43 -10.29 4.96 -6.08
N VAL A 44 -10.21 3.75 -6.64
CA VAL A 44 -9.53 3.53 -7.92
C VAL A 44 -10.19 4.37 -9.02
N ASP A 45 -11.51 4.33 -9.11
CA ASP A 45 -12.25 5.10 -10.12
C ASP A 45 -12.03 6.60 -9.94
N GLU A 46 -12.12 7.10 -8.71
CA GLU A 46 -11.91 8.52 -8.42
C GLU A 46 -10.49 8.96 -8.77
N LEU A 47 -9.47 8.17 -8.43
CA LEU A 47 -8.08 8.50 -8.71
C LEU A 47 -7.79 8.53 -10.21
N LEU A 48 -8.30 7.57 -10.94
CA LEU A 48 -8.11 7.54 -12.38
C LEU A 48 -8.77 8.73 -13.06
N ARG A 49 -9.95 9.12 -12.61
CA ARG A 49 -10.64 10.30 -13.14
C ARG A 49 -9.93 11.60 -12.79
N GLU A 50 -9.48 11.73 -11.54
CA GLU A 50 -8.80 12.93 -11.06
C GLU A 50 -7.49 13.16 -11.79
N THR A 51 -6.72 12.10 -12.03
CA THR A 51 -5.42 12.18 -12.68
C THR A 51 -5.52 12.18 -14.21
N GLY A 52 -6.68 11.86 -14.76
CA GLY A 52 -6.86 11.77 -16.20
C GLY A 52 -6.17 10.56 -16.82
N ILE A 53 -5.83 9.56 -16.01
CA ILE A 53 -5.13 8.35 -16.46
C ILE A 53 -6.18 7.29 -16.81
N ALA A 54 -6.09 6.75 -18.03
CA ALA A 54 -6.93 5.61 -18.42
C ALA A 54 -6.39 4.33 -17.77
N PRO A 55 -7.26 3.37 -17.39
CA PRO A 55 -6.79 2.13 -16.76
C PRO A 55 -5.73 1.38 -17.55
N ASP A 56 -5.80 1.38 -18.87
CA ASP A 56 -4.82 0.70 -19.73
C ASP A 56 -3.47 1.43 -19.81
N GLU A 57 -3.39 2.65 -19.33
CA GLU A 57 -2.12 3.37 -19.21
C GLU A 57 -1.30 2.94 -18.00
N LEU A 58 -1.90 2.23 -17.06
CA LEU A 58 -1.16 1.70 -15.90
C LEU A 58 -0.16 0.66 -16.37
N ASP A 59 1.05 0.72 -15.83
CA ASP A 59 2.09 -0.25 -16.14
C ASP A 59 2.01 -1.48 -15.23
N ALA A 60 1.53 -1.30 -14.01
CA ALA A 60 1.41 -2.37 -13.02
C ALA A 60 0.44 -1.97 -11.92
N VAL A 61 0.00 -2.97 -11.15
CA VAL A 61 -0.73 -2.76 -9.89
C VAL A 61 0.09 -3.36 -8.76
N ALA A 62 0.39 -2.58 -7.74
CA ALA A 62 1.07 -3.04 -6.53
C ALA A 62 0.04 -3.23 -5.42
N VAL A 63 0.15 -4.30 -4.67
CA VAL A 63 -0.77 -4.60 -3.57
C VAL A 63 0.00 -5.08 -2.35
N GLY A 64 -0.41 -4.61 -1.18
CA GLY A 64 0.10 -5.10 0.09
C GLY A 64 -0.35 -6.55 0.31
N LYS A 65 0.62 -7.44 0.53
CA LYS A 65 0.36 -8.87 0.71
C LYS A 65 0.30 -9.30 2.18
N GLY A 66 0.41 -8.35 3.10
CA GLY A 66 0.43 -8.62 4.52
C GLY A 66 1.83 -8.62 5.12
N PRO A 67 1.95 -8.92 6.41
CA PRO A 67 0.88 -9.38 7.30
C PRO A 67 -0.18 -8.31 7.59
N GLY A 68 -1.39 -8.74 7.95
CA GLY A 68 -2.49 -7.86 8.27
C GLY A 68 -3.82 -8.61 8.35
N SER A 69 -4.92 -7.88 8.34
CA SER A 69 -6.26 -8.45 8.39
C SER A 69 -6.51 -9.41 7.23
N TYR A 70 -6.91 -10.64 7.56
CA TYR A 70 -7.19 -11.67 6.55
C TYR A 70 -8.27 -11.22 5.56
N THR A 71 -9.38 -10.69 6.07
CA THR A 71 -10.47 -10.21 5.23
C THR A 71 -10.02 -9.02 4.37
N GLY A 72 -9.34 -8.05 4.97
CA GLY A 72 -8.83 -6.87 4.25
C GLY A 72 -7.85 -7.25 3.16
N LEU A 73 -6.90 -8.14 3.44
CA LEU A 73 -5.92 -8.59 2.46
C LEU A 73 -6.60 -9.32 1.29
N ARG A 74 -7.59 -10.15 1.56
CA ARG A 74 -8.34 -10.83 0.50
C ARG A 74 -9.03 -9.84 -0.43
N ILE A 75 -9.61 -8.78 0.12
CA ILE A 75 -10.28 -7.75 -0.66
C ILE A 75 -9.28 -7.06 -1.61
N GLY A 76 -8.16 -6.59 -1.08
CA GLY A 76 -7.16 -5.87 -1.88
C GLY A 76 -6.52 -6.77 -2.94
N VAL A 77 -6.12 -7.96 -2.55
CA VAL A 77 -5.45 -8.90 -3.47
C VAL A 77 -6.41 -9.36 -4.56
N SER A 78 -7.66 -9.69 -4.20
CA SER A 78 -8.65 -10.12 -5.19
C SER A 78 -8.98 -9.01 -6.18
N PHE A 79 -9.13 -7.78 -5.71
CA PHE A 79 -9.37 -6.63 -6.57
C PHE A 79 -8.20 -6.40 -7.52
N ALA A 80 -6.97 -6.40 -6.98
CA ALA A 80 -5.76 -6.18 -7.76
C ALA A 80 -5.57 -7.27 -8.82
N LYS A 81 -5.80 -8.54 -8.46
CA LYS A 81 -5.72 -9.65 -9.42
C LYS A 81 -6.73 -9.52 -10.53
N GLY A 82 -7.98 -9.18 -10.19
CA GLY A 82 -9.03 -8.98 -11.19
C GLY A 82 -8.70 -7.85 -12.15
N LEU A 83 -8.19 -6.75 -11.61
CA LEU A 83 -7.80 -5.60 -12.42
C LEU A 83 -6.63 -5.94 -13.35
N CYS A 84 -5.60 -6.60 -12.84
CA CYS A 84 -4.43 -7.02 -13.63
C CYS A 84 -4.82 -8.02 -14.71
N TYR A 85 -5.70 -8.94 -14.39
CA TYR A 85 -6.20 -9.90 -15.38
C TYR A 85 -6.96 -9.20 -16.50
N GLY A 86 -7.86 -8.29 -16.14
CA GLY A 86 -8.66 -7.56 -17.13
C GLY A 86 -7.85 -6.63 -18.01
N LEU A 87 -6.82 -6.02 -17.46
CA LEU A 87 -5.95 -5.06 -18.18
C LEU A 87 -4.72 -5.73 -18.80
N GLN A 88 -4.45 -6.99 -18.47
CA GLN A 88 -3.23 -7.71 -18.84
C GLN A 88 -1.96 -6.98 -18.41
N LYS A 89 -1.97 -6.53 -17.15
CA LYS A 89 -0.84 -5.84 -16.52
C LYS A 89 -0.28 -6.68 -15.38
N PRO A 90 1.02 -6.52 -15.07
CA PRO A 90 1.63 -7.28 -13.98
C PRO A 90 1.13 -6.85 -12.60
N LEU A 91 1.11 -7.81 -11.68
CA LEU A 91 0.80 -7.60 -10.28
C LEU A 91 2.10 -7.63 -9.49
N ILE A 92 2.31 -6.63 -8.66
CA ILE A 92 3.47 -6.54 -7.77
C ILE A 92 2.99 -6.74 -6.34
N ALA A 93 3.46 -7.79 -5.68
CA ALA A 93 3.14 -8.05 -4.28
C ALA A 93 4.21 -7.40 -3.39
N VAL A 94 3.78 -6.58 -2.44
CA VAL A 94 4.68 -5.86 -1.54
C VAL A 94 4.38 -6.27 -0.11
N GLY A 95 5.41 -6.63 0.65
CA GLY A 95 5.25 -6.91 2.07
C GLY A 95 4.83 -5.66 2.82
N SER A 96 3.76 -5.75 3.62
CA SER A 96 3.23 -4.58 4.32
C SER A 96 4.21 -4.04 5.36
N LEU A 97 5.00 -4.92 5.97
CA LEU A 97 6.05 -4.49 6.90
C LEU A 97 7.22 -3.82 6.18
N ASP A 98 7.54 -4.27 4.97
CA ASP A 98 8.56 -3.63 4.14
C ASP A 98 8.14 -2.23 3.73
N ALA A 99 6.87 -2.05 3.38
CA ALA A 99 6.31 -0.74 3.06
C ALA A 99 6.38 0.20 4.27
N LEU A 100 6.08 -0.30 5.47
CA LEU A 100 6.17 0.47 6.69
C LEU A 100 7.61 0.92 6.98
N THR A 101 8.58 0.05 6.72
CA THR A 101 10.01 0.39 6.85
C THR A 101 10.39 1.54 5.91
N GLU A 102 9.91 1.51 4.67
CA GLU A 102 10.16 2.59 3.71
C GLU A 102 9.55 3.92 4.14
N VAL A 103 8.36 3.90 4.73
CA VAL A 103 7.74 5.11 5.28
C VAL A 103 8.64 5.71 6.37
N ALA A 104 9.18 4.89 7.27
CA ALA A 104 10.08 5.36 8.32
C ALA A 104 11.36 5.97 7.72
N ARG A 105 11.91 5.36 6.67
CA ARG A 105 13.09 5.87 5.99
C ARG A 105 12.81 7.24 5.35
N GLU A 106 11.69 7.37 4.67
CA GLU A 106 11.29 8.64 4.06
C GLU A 106 11.06 9.73 5.11
N ASP A 107 10.42 9.39 6.22
CA ASP A 107 10.19 10.32 7.33
C ASP A 107 11.50 10.78 7.95
N TYR A 108 12.50 9.91 8.07
CA TYR A 108 13.82 10.29 8.55
C TYR A 108 14.48 11.26 7.56
N GLU A 109 14.48 10.95 6.28
CA GLU A 109 15.09 11.82 5.26
C GLU A 109 14.40 13.18 5.17
N ALA A 110 13.09 13.23 5.41
CA ALA A 110 12.32 14.47 5.42
C ALA A 110 12.45 15.27 6.72
N GLY A 111 13.16 14.74 7.74
CA GLY A 111 13.34 15.40 9.03
C GLY A 111 12.16 15.25 9.99
N ILE A 112 11.15 14.45 9.65
CA ILE A 112 9.98 14.21 10.49
C ILE A 112 10.33 13.26 11.64
N LEU A 113 11.14 12.24 11.35
CA LEU A 113 11.58 11.24 12.31
C LEU A 113 13.02 11.53 12.72
N SER A 114 13.29 11.55 14.02
CA SER A 114 14.63 11.78 14.57
C SER A 114 15.19 10.52 15.19
N VAL A 115 16.37 10.11 14.75
CA VAL A 115 17.09 8.95 15.28
C VAL A 115 18.52 9.38 15.55
N SER A 116 19.07 9.04 16.73
CA SER A 116 20.39 9.50 17.16
C SER A 116 21.53 8.98 16.27
N ASP A 117 21.41 7.78 15.73
CA ASP A 117 22.42 7.19 14.84
C ASP A 117 21.72 6.28 13.83
N TRP A 118 21.30 6.87 12.73
CA TRP A 118 20.55 6.17 11.68
C TRP A 118 21.35 5.03 11.04
N ASP A 119 22.65 5.26 10.81
CA ASP A 119 23.47 4.26 10.12
C ASP A 119 23.64 2.97 10.93
N ARG A 120 23.47 3.04 12.25
CA ARG A 120 23.56 1.88 13.14
C ARG A 120 22.20 1.40 13.64
N ALA A 121 21.13 2.09 13.28
CA ALA A 121 19.79 1.75 13.74
C ALA A 121 19.30 0.48 13.05
N LEU A 122 18.59 -0.35 13.80
CA LEU A 122 17.86 -1.49 13.26
C LEU A 122 16.38 -1.13 13.28
N LEU A 123 15.72 -1.31 12.15
CA LEU A 123 14.29 -1.08 12.04
C LEU A 123 13.56 -2.41 12.25
N CYS A 124 12.58 -2.40 13.15
CA CYS A 124 11.78 -3.58 13.46
C CYS A 124 10.31 -3.24 13.22
N PRO A 125 9.85 -3.34 11.96
CA PRO A 125 8.45 -3.05 11.63
C PRO A 125 7.53 -4.11 12.21
N MET A 126 6.37 -3.69 12.72
CA MET A 126 5.41 -4.59 13.34
C MET A 126 3.99 -4.08 13.16
N VAL A 127 3.04 -4.98 13.12
CA VAL A 127 1.61 -4.65 13.12
C VAL A 127 0.90 -5.46 14.19
N ASP A 128 -0.21 -4.91 14.70
CA ASP A 128 -1.03 -5.61 15.68
C ASP A 128 -1.63 -6.87 15.07
N ALA A 129 -1.52 -7.96 15.79
CA ALA A 129 -2.16 -9.22 15.44
C ALA A 129 -3.19 -9.55 16.52
N ARG A 130 -4.22 -10.32 16.17
CA ARG A 130 -5.27 -10.69 17.11
C ARG A 130 -4.69 -11.48 18.29
N LEU A 131 -5.45 -11.54 19.39
CA LEU A 131 -5.10 -12.26 20.61
C LEU A 131 -3.86 -11.69 21.32
N SER A 132 -3.71 -10.37 21.28
CA SER A 132 -2.59 -9.66 21.92
C SER A 132 -1.22 -10.06 21.37
N LEU A 133 -1.18 -10.54 20.12
CA LEU A 133 0.05 -10.85 19.40
C LEU A 133 0.40 -9.70 18.45
N ILE A 134 1.64 -9.68 17.99
CA ILE A 134 2.09 -8.77 16.94
C ILE A 134 2.83 -9.55 15.86
N HIS A 135 2.72 -9.08 14.61
CA HIS A 135 3.56 -9.56 13.51
C HIS A 135 4.77 -8.66 13.39
N ILE A 136 5.95 -9.26 13.34
CA ILE A 136 7.20 -8.53 13.14
C ILE A 136 8.01 -9.21 12.04
N SER A 137 8.80 -8.41 11.34
CA SER A 137 9.80 -8.93 10.41
C SER A 137 11.18 -8.92 11.06
N GLU A 138 12.16 -9.47 10.37
CA GLU A 138 13.53 -9.34 10.82
C GLU A 138 13.96 -7.87 10.79
N PRO A 139 14.78 -7.42 11.75
CA PRO A 139 15.29 -6.06 11.74
C PRO A 139 16.11 -5.77 10.49
N THR A 140 15.91 -4.60 9.94
CA THR A 140 16.63 -4.15 8.73
C THR A 140 17.38 -2.83 8.94
#